data_0a71e5a15974c69a6680da810f7ef8ab
#
_entry.id   0a71e5a15974c69a6680da810f7ef8ab
#
_cell.length_a   1.000
_cell.length_b   1.000
_cell.length_c   1.000
_cell.angle_alpha   90.00
_cell.angle_beta   90.00
_cell.angle_gamma   90.00
#
_symmetry.space_group_name_H-M   'P 1'
#
loop_
_entity.id
_entity.type
_entity.pdbx_description
1 polymer ?
#
loop_
_entity_poly.entity_id
_entity_poly.type
_entity_poly.pdbx_seq_one_letter_code
_entity_poly.pdbx_strand_id
1 'polypeptide(L)'
;MFIRYFKGEPSTHVIRYRNGKIVASGDGANFWYMPLNTSVATVPIVSQEAQFLFTETTANYQEVSIQGTATYRITDPLLVANRLNFTIDPPTARFVSEDPDKLVQRIVNLVQGQTRSKVNALSLEAAITNVHNLAVEVFREVVDNESIAELGIALESLHFTALKATPEMQKALEADYREGLQQRADQAIYARRAAAVSEERRIRQSELNTEVELENRRKDLVDTQARNNLTLAEAEAKADELKLNPYSAMPPQALLALALKEWAGNAGNIENLSITPDLLTKVASWVSAEKH
;
A
#
# COMPACT_ATOMS: atom_id res chain seq x y z
N MET A 1 9.86 -22.40 -74.31
CA MET A 1 10.93 -23.01 -73.52
C MET A 1 10.29 -23.97 -72.52
N PHE A 2 10.56 -25.27 -72.65
CA PHE A 2 9.79 -26.32 -71.96
C PHE A 2 10.32 -26.66 -70.53
N ILE A 3 11.47 -26.12 -70.13
CA ILE A 3 12.10 -26.41 -68.85
C ILE A 3 12.33 -25.09 -68.12
N ARG A 4 11.94 -25.04 -66.84
CA ARG A 4 12.17 -23.91 -65.94
C ARG A 4 12.93 -24.37 -64.71
N TYR A 5 13.61 -23.42 -64.05
CA TYR A 5 14.29 -23.66 -62.77
C TYR A 5 13.48 -23.05 -61.65
N PHE A 6 13.27 -23.81 -60.60
CA PHE A 6 12.67 -23.37 -59.36
C PHE A 6 13.73 -23.29 -58.28
N LYS A 7 13.78 -22.14 -57.58
CA LYS A 7 14.66 -21.91 -56.45
C LYS A 7 13.83 -21.76 -55.20
N GLY A 8 13.87 -22.73 -54.28
CA GLY A 8 13.20 -22.68 -53.00
C GLY A 8 13.90 -21.75 -52.02
N GLU A 9 13.16 -21.11 -51.18
CA GLU A 9 13.70 -20.33 -50.04
C GLU A 9 13.98 -21.26 -48.85
N PRO A 10 15.06 -21.04 -48.06
CA PRO A 10 15.37 -21.87 -46.88
C PRO A 10 14.26 -21.86 -45.80
N SER A 11 13.41 -20.85 -45.81
CA SER A 11 12.27 -20.65 -44.90
C SER A 11 11.02 -21.47 -45.27
N THR A 12 11.04 -22.17 -46.41
CA THR A 12 9.91 -22.91 -46.95
C THR A 12 10.27 -24.35 -47.23
N HIS A 13 9.37 -25.27 -46.88
CA HIS A 13 9.42 -26.67 -47.31
C HIS A 13 8.79 -26.77 -48.68
N VAL A 14 9.54 -27.21 -49.68
CA VAL A 14 9.11 -27.30 -51.06
C VAL A 14 8.76 -28.74 -51.39
N ILE A 15 7.54 -28.95 -51.93
CA ILE A 15 7.07 -30.28 -52.35
C ILE A 15 6.83 -30.24 -53.86
N ARG A 16 7.49 -31.14 -54.58
CA ARG A 16 7.32 -31.31 -56.03
C ARG A 16 6.42 -32.48 -56.35
N TYR A 17 5.32 -32.20 -56.98
CA TYR A 17 4.42 -33.21 -57.49
C TYR A 17 4.63 -33.41 -58.98
N ARG A 18 4.61 -34.65 -59.43
CA ARG A 18 4.58 -35.00 -60.86
C ARG A 18 3.48 -36.02 -61.08
N ASN A 19 2.56 -35.69 -61.98
CA ASN A 19 1.38 -36.50 -62.25
C ASN A 19 0.60 -36.90 -60.96
N GLY A 20 0.46 -35.96 -60.03
CA GLY A 20 -0.26 -36.15 -58.78
C GLY A 20 0.52 -36.92 -57.69
N LYS A 21 1.78 -37.32 -57.92
CA LYS A 21 2.61 -38.00 -56.92
C LYS A 21 3.77 -37.15 -56.46
N ILE A 22 4.11 -37.24 -55.21
CA ILE A 22 5.28 -36.58 -54.62
C ILE A 22 6.53 -37.20 -55.22
N VAL A 23 7.38 -36.40 -55.84
CA VAL A 23 8.65 -36.84 -56.46
C VAL A 23 9.84 -36.42 -55.62
N ALA A 24 9.76 -35.26 -55.02
CA ALA A 24 10.78 -34.72 -54.14
C ALA A 24 10.17 -33.77 -53.12
N SER A 25 10.67 -33.75 -51.92
CA SER A 25 10.33 -32.78 -50.87
C SER A 25 11.58 -32.43 -50.06
N GLY A 26 11.69 -31.20 -49.63
CA GLY A 26 12.82 -30.76 -48.78
C GLY A 26 12.80 -29.26 -48.58
N ASP A 27 13.51 -28.83 -47.52
CA ASP A 27 13.61 -27.43 -47.14
C ASP A 27 14.52 -26.69 -48.13
N GLY A 28 14.01 -25.59 -48.70
CA GLY A 28 14.75 -24.82 -49.69
C GLY A 28 15.13 -25.58 -50.97
N ALA A 29 14.40 -26.61 -51.33
CA ALA A 29 14.75 -27.48 -52.46
C ALA A 29 14.74 -26.71 -53.79
N ASN A 30 15.79 -26.96 -54.59
CA ASN A 30 15.99 -26.35 -55.91
C ASN A 30 15.97 -27.44 -56.97
N PHE A 31 15.24 -27.20 -58.08
CA PHE A 31 15.15 -28.22 -59.14
C PHE A 31 14.72 -27.62 -60.49
N TRP A 32 15.03 -28.40 -61.51
CA TRP A 32 14.51 -28.13 -62.84
C TRP A 32 13.15 -28.84 -63.03
N TYR A 33 12.16 -28.18 -63.61
CA TYR A 33 10.83 -28.71 -63.80
C TYR A 33 10.21 -28.38 -65.17
N MET A 34 9.28 -29.20 -65.60
CA MET A 34 8.43 -28.94 -66.77
C MET A 34 7.07 -28.48 -66.30
N PRO A 35 6.58 -27.28 -66.68
CA PRO A 35 5.30 -26.75 -66.19
C PRO A 35 4.08 -27.60 -66.51
N LEU A 36 4.14 -28.36 -67.60
CA LEU A 36 2.99 -29.17 -68.03
C LEU A 36 2.65 -30.37 -67.16
N ASN A 37 3.60 -30.90 -66.40
CA ASN A 37 3.40 -32.12 -65.60
C ASN A 37 3.88 -32.01 -64.15
N THR A 38 4.27 -30.81 -63.74
CA THR A 38 4.84 -30.61 -62.41
C THR A 38 4.07 -29.49 -61.69
N SER A 39 3.56 -29.79 -60.50
CA SER A 39 3.03 -28.80 -59.57
C SER A 39 4.00 -28.64 -58.41
N VAL A 40 4.12 -27.45 -57.90
CA VAL A 40 5.01 -27.11 -56.76
C VAL A 40 4.17 -26.54 -55.62
N ALA A 41 4.29 -27.11 -54.46
CA ALA A 41 3.71 -26.56 -53.26
C ALA A 41 4.83 -26.04 -52.35
N THR A 42 4.61 -24.93 -51.70
CA THR A 42 5.57 -24.31 -50.75
C THR A 42 4.86 -24.09 -49.42
N VAL A 43 5.35 -24.76 -48.39
CA VAL A 43 4.81 -24.67 -47.05
C VAL A 43 5.80 -23.91 -46.19
N PRO A 44 5.45 -22.78 -45.57
CA PRO A 44 6.35 -22.06 -44.69
C PRO A 44 6.62 -22.88 -43.43
N ILE A 45 7.91 -22.99 -43.04
CA ILE A 45 8.36 -23.72 -41.85
C ILE A 45 8.82 -22.79 -40.73
N VAL A 46 8.85 -21.48 -40.99
CA VAL A 46 9.16 -20.45 -40.00
C VAL A 46 7.91 -20.15 -39.17
N SER A 47 8.14 -19.63 -37.97
CA SER A 47 7.06 -19.16 -37.11
C SER A 47 6.26 -18.03 -37.78
N GLN A 48 4.96 -18.14 -37.75
CA GLN A 48 4.01 -17.19 -38.34
C GLN A 48 3.08 -16.67 -37.26
N GLU A 49 2.57 -15.46 -37.48
CA GLU A 49 1.63 -14.80 -36.56
C GLU A 49 0.23 -14.75 -37.15
N ALA A 50 -0.75 -15.25 -36.41
CA ALA A 50 -2.16 -15.12 -36.67
C ALA A 50 -2.73 -14.06 -35.75
N GLN A 51 -3.02 -12.88 -36.28
CA GLN A 51 -3.71 -11.82 -35.54
C GLN A 51 -5.21 -12.10 -35.52
N PHE A 52 -5.85 -11.83 -34.39
CA PHE A 52 -7.28 -12.03 -34.24
C PHE A 52 -7.95 -10.91 -33.45
N LEU A 53 -9.19 -10.68 -33.80
CA LEU A 53 -10.13 -9.82 -33.09
C LEU A 53 -11.49 -10.49 -33.12
N PHE A 54 -12.04 -10.80 -31.94
CA PHE A 54 -13.40 -11.33 -31.83
C PHE A 54 -14.08 -10.79 -30.57
N THR A 55 -15.40 -10.88 -30.56
CA THR A 55 -16.23 -10.44 -29.44
C THR A 55 -16.87 -11.65 -28.80
N GLU A 56 -16.80 -11.73 -27.47
CA GLU A 56 -17.38 -12.80 -26.67
C GLU A 56 -18.22 -12.23 -25.54
N THR A 57 -19.11 -13.06 -24.98
CA THR A 57 -19.99 -12.65 -23.88
C THR A 57 -19.50 -13.25 -22.57
N THR A 58 -19.44 -12.46 -21.52
CA THR A 58 -19.08 -12.89 -20.17
C THR A 58 -20.26 -13.52 -19.41
N ALA A 59 -20.00 -14.11 -18.23
CA ALA A 59 -21.03 -14.72 -17.37
C ALA A 59 -22.14 -13.74 -16.96
N ASN A 60 -21.83 -12.46 -16.86
CA ASN A 60 -22.81 -11.41 -16.56
C ASN A 60 -23.40 -10.74 -17.80
N TYR A 61 -23.40 -11.44 -18.95
CA TYR A 61 -23.98 -11.03 -20.24
C TYR A 61 -23.41 -9.72 -20.81
N GLN A 62 -22.17 -9.41 -20.49
CA GLN A 62 -21.49 -8.24 -21.05
C GLN A 62 -20.60 -8.65 -22.22
N GLU A 63 -20.61 -7.84 -23.29
CA GLU A 63 -19.76 -8.06 -24.44
C GLU A 63 -18.34 -7.56 -24.20
N VAL A 64 -17.37 -8.38 -24.61
CA VAL A 64 -15.94 -8.11 -24.51
C VAL A 64 -15.28 -8.33 -25.85
N SER A 65 -14.61 -7.31 -26.36
CA SER A 65 -13.71 -7.41 -27.51
C SER A 65 -12.34 -7.89 -27.07
N ILE A 66 -11.89 -8.98 -27.68
CA ILE A 66 -10.61 -9.63 -27.40
C ILE A 66 -9.73 -9.53 -28.64
N GLN A 67 -8.60 -8.86 -28.50
CA GLN A 67 -7.59 -8.74 -29.55
C GLN A 67 -6.31 -9.43 -29.10
N GLY A 68 -5.70 -10.18 -30.01
CA GLY A 68 -4.47 -10.88 -29.69
C GLY A 68 -3.74 -11.40 -30.92
N THR A 69 -2.64 -12.11 -30.63
CA THR A 69 -1.78 -12.72 -31.63
C THR A 69 -1.45 -14.15 -31.18
N ALA A 70 -1.60 -15.09 -32.06
CA ALA A 70 -1.19 -16.49 -31.90
C ALA A 70 0.01 -16.76 -32.82
N THR A 71 1.14 -17.12 -32.25
CA THR A 71 2.33 -17.52 -33.02
C THR A 71 2.32 -19.03 -33.18
N TYR A 72 2.41 -19.49 -34.40
CA TYR A 72 2.40 -20.90 -34.74
C TYR A 72 3.49 -21.24 -35.75
N ARG A 73 3.87 -22.52 -35.77
CA ARG A 73 4.80 -23.06 -36.75
C ARG A 73 4.25 -24.37 -37.32
N ILE A 74 4.50 -24.61 -38.60
CA ILE A 74 4.18 -25.87 -39.26
C ILE A 74 5.31 -26.86 -38.95
N THR A 75 4.98 -27.94 -38.23
CA THR A 75 5.92 -29.01 -37.81
C THR A 75 5.98 -30.14 -38.82
N ASP A 76 4.85 -30.46 -39.45
CA ASP A 76 4.77 -31.44 -40.51
C ASP A 76 4.21 -30.85 -41.80
N PRO A 77 5.08 -30.33 -42.70
CA PRO A 77 4.67 -29.75 -43.98
C PRO A 77 3.95 -30.71 -44.90
N LEU A 78 4.27 -32.01 -44.85
CA LEU A 78 3.63 -33.01 -45.69
C LEU A 78 2.19 -33.27 -45.24
N LEU A 79 1.96 -33.33 -43.96
CA LEU A 79 0.62 -33.53 -43.39
C LEU A 79 -0.28 -32.33 -43.74
N VAL A 80 0.25 -31.10 -43.56
CA VAL A 80 -0.46 -29.85 -43.92
C VAL A 80 -0.80 -29.82 -45.42
N ALA A 81 0.17 -30.12 -46.31
CA ALA A 81 0.00 -30.12 -47.74
C ALA A 81 -0.98 -31.19 -48.25
N ASN A 82 -1.21 -32.27 -47.50
CA ASN A 82 -2.23 -33.28 -47.80
C ASN A 82 -3.65 -32.85 -47.42
N ARG A 83 -3.79 -31.92 -46.47
CA ARG A 83 -5.09 -31.43 -45.99
C ARG A 83 -5.52 -30.10 -46.60
N LEU A 84 -4.54 -29.30 -47.03
CA LEU A 84 -4.70 -27.95 -47.54
C LEU A 84 -3.80 -27.74 -48.76
N ASN A 85 -4.31 -27.00 -49.75
CA ASN A 85 -3.61 -26.77 -51.01
C ASN A 85 -2.63 -25.61 -50.90
N PHE A 86 -1.35 -25.92 -50.73
CA PHE A 86 -0.25 -24.96 -50.76
C PHE A 86 0.46 -24.85 -52.11
N THR A 87 -0.23 -25.26 -53.19
CA THR A 87 0.34 -25.14 -54.53
C THR A 87 0.50 -23.68 -54.92
N ILE A 88 1.67 -23.37 -55.44
CA ILE A 88 1.99 -22.05 -55.99
C ILE A 88 2.01 -22.07 -57.50
N ASP A 89 1.80 -20.92 -58.11
CA ASP A 89 2.14 -20.66 -59.49
C ASP A 89 3.63 -20.25 -59.56
N PRO A 90 4.53 -21.11 -60.03
CA PRO A 90 5.97 -20.85 -59.90
C PRO A 90 6.49 -19.57 -60.55
N PRO A 91 5.87 -19.03 -61.67
CA PRO A 91 6.25 -17.75 -62.24
C PRO A 91 5.93 -16.54 -61.35
N THR A 92 4.81 -16.59 -60.65
CA THR A 92 4.33 -15.46 -59.85
C THR A 92 4.62 -15.64 -58.34
N ALA A 93 5.03 -16.85 -57.96
CA ALA A 93 5.23 -17.24 -56.55
C ALA A 93 3.97 -17.04 -55.65
N ARG A 94 2.80 -16.96 -56.26
CA ARG A 94 1.51 -16.81 -55.56
C ARG A 94 0.87 -18.16 -55.33
N PHE A 95 0.18 -18.31 -54.19
CA PHE A 95 -0.69 -19.46 -53.97
C PHE A 95 -1.82 -19.50 -54.99
N VAL A 96 -2.13 -20.69 -55.49
CA VAL A 96 -3.23 -20.93 -56.41
C VAL A 96 -4.57 -21.00 -55.69
N SER A 97 -4.52 -21.30 -54.38
CA SER A 97 -5.69 -21.47 -53.52
C SER A 97 -5.62 -20.53 -52.31
N GLU A 98 -6.77 -20.21 -51.72
CA GLU A 98 -6.90 -19.48 -50.45
C GLU A 98 -6.71 -20.39 -49.19
N ASP A 99 -6.28 -21.62 -49.40
CA ASP A 99 -6.16 -22.59 -48.30
C ASP A 99 -5.11 -22.20 -47.23
N PRO A 100 -3.99 -21.51 -47.55
CA PRO A 100 -3.12 -20.97 -46.54
C PRO A 100 -3.83 -20.00 -45.58
N ASP A 101 -4.71 -19.14 -46.07
CA ASP A 101 -5.50 -18.22 -45.23
C ASP A 101 -6.55 -18.98 -44.38
N LYS A 102 -7.10 -20.08 -44.95
CA LYS A 102 -8.01 -20.97 -44.19
C LYS A 102 -7.31 -21.67 -43.03
N LEU A 103 -6.01 -21.96 -43.13
CA LEU A 103 -5.23 -22.49 -42.00
C LEU A 103 -5.22 -21.50 -40.85
N VAL A 104 -4.88 -20.23 -41.14
CA VAL A 104 -4.91 -19.14 -40.16
C VAL A 104 -6.28 -19.04 -39.51
N GLN A 105 -7.35 -19.03 -40.31
CA GLN A 105 -8.72 -18.95 -39.81
C GLN A 105 -9.10 -20.14 -38.92
N ARG A 106 -8.63 -21.36 -39.22
CA ARG A 106 -8.86 -22.55 -38.38
C ARG A 106 -8.19 -22.39 -37.01
N ILE A 107 -6.96 -21.87 -36.97
CA ILE A 107 -6.24 -21.61 -35.72
C ILE A 107 -7.00 -20.55 -34.89
N VAL A 108 -7.41 -19.46 -35.55
CA VAL A 108 -8.19 -18.39 -34.90
C VAL A 108 -9.50 -18.93 -34.33
N ASN A 109 -10.24 -19.74 -35.11
CA ASN A 109 -11.52 -20.32 -34.67
C ASN A 109 -11.33 -21.26 -33.46
N LEU A 110 -10.22 -22.02 -33.41
CA LEU A 110 -9.91 -22.87 -32.29
C LEU A 110 -9.61 -22.05 -31.04
N VAL A 111 -8.76 -21.04 -31.17
CA VAL A 111 -8.45 -20.09 -30.09
C VAL A 111 -9.73 -19.41 -29.60
N GLN A 112 -10.59 -18.96 -30.52
CA GLN A 112 -11.87 -18.33 -30.17
C GLN A 112 -12.78 -19.29 -29.41
N GLY A 113 -12.89 -20.54 -29.82
CA GLY A 113 -13.73 -21.55 -29.15
C GLY A 113 -13.30 -21.78 -27.70
N GLN A 114 -12.01 -21.93 -27.46
CA GLN A 114 -11.47 -22.11 -26.11
C GLN A 114 -11.61 -20.83 -25.28
N THR A 115 -11.33 -19.67 -25.88
CA THR A 115 -11.50 -18.38 -25.22
C THR A 115 -12.95 -18.14 -24.82
N ARG A 116 -13.91 -18.45 -25.71
CA ARG A 116 -15.35 -18.34 -25.40
C ARG A 116 -15.73 -19.16 -24.19
N SER A 117 -15.28 -20.40 -24.11
CA SER A 117 -15.56 -21.30 -22.98
C SER A 117 -15.10 -20.69 -21.64
N LYS A 118 -13.90 -20.11 -21.61
CA LYS A 118 -13.34 -19.47 -20.41
C LYS A 118 -14.00 -18.16 -20.06
N VAL A 119 -14.21 -17.29 -21.05
CA VAL A 119 -14.81 -15.96 -20.84
C VAL A 119 -16.25 -16.07 -20.37
N ASN A 120 -17.03 -17.02 -20.87
CA ASN A 120 -18.41 -17.26 -20.43
C ASN A 120 -18.50 -17.69 -18.94
N ALA A 121 -17.43 -18.21 -18.36
CA ALA A 121 -17.36 -18.59 -16.95
C ALA A 121 -16.91 -17.43 -16.02
N LEU A 122 -16.42 -16.32 -16.58
CA LEU A 122 -15.88 -15.19 -15.84
C LEU A 122 -16.81 -13.97 -15.90
N SER A 123 -16.82 -13.18 -14.81
CA SER A 123 -17.40 -11.84 -14.86
C SER A 123 -16.54 -10.90 -15.70
N LEU A 124 -17.13 -9.81 -16.21
CA LEU A 124 -16.39 -8.80 -16.98
C LEU A 124 -15.15 -8.27 -16.26
N GLU A 125 -15.29 -7.93 -14.99
CA GLU A 125 -14.19 -7.43 -14.16
C GLU A 125 -13.07 -8.46 -13.98
N ALA A 126 -13.44 -9.73 -13.72
CA ALA A 126 -12.50 -10.83 -13.59
C ALA A 126 -11.75 -11.10 -14.91
N ALA A 127 -12.46 -11.04 -16.04
CA ALA A 127 -11.87 -11.22 -17.37
C ALA A 127 -10.86 -10.11 -17.70
N ILE A 128 -11.20 -8.84 -17.43
CA ILE A 128 -10.31 -7.70 -17.68
C ILE A 128 -9.10 -7.72 -16.74
N THR A 129 -9.29 -8.10 -15.48
CA THR A 129 -8.19 -8.10 -14.49
C THR A 129 -7.21 -9.24 -14.71
N ASN A 130 -7.68 -10.40 -15.20
CA ASN A 130 -6.88 -11.63 -15.33
C ASN A 130 -6.52 -11.99 -16.77
N VAL A 131 -6.39 -11.02 -17.66
CA VAL A 131 -6.11 -11.24 -19.09
C VAL A 131 -4.93 -12.18 -19.34
N HIS A 132 -3.85 -12.01 -18.58
CA HIS A 132 -2.65 -12.84 -18.74
C HIS A 132 -2.90 -14.31 -18.36
N ASN A 133 -3.56 -14.56 -17.25
CA ASN A 133 -3.89 -15.93 -16.80
C ASN A 133 -4.86 -16.60 -17.80
N LEU A 134 -5.82 -15.84 -18.30
CA LEU A 134 -6.74 -16.30 -19.32
C LEU A 134 -5.99 -16.74 -20.59
N ALA A 135 -5.01 -15.96 -21.05
CA ALA A 135 -4.20 -16.31 -22.21
C ALA A 135 -3.41 -17.62 -21.99
N VAL A 136 -2.83 -17.80 -20.80
CA VAL A 136 -2.08 -19.02 -20.44
C VAL A 136 -2.99 -20.24 -20.38
N GLU A 137 -4.18 -20.13 -19.82
CA GLU A 137 -5.14 -21.23 -19.75
C GLU A 137 -5.63 -21.61 -21.14
N VAL A 138 -6.01 -20.64 -21.97
CA VAL A 138 -6.44 -20.88 -23.35
C VAL A 138 -5.31 -21.51 -24.16
N PHE A 139 -4.08 -21.01 -24.02
CA PHE A 139 -2.91 -21.59 -24.68
C PHE A 139 -2.75 -23.08 -24.38
N ARG A 140 -2.83 -23.48 -23.11
CA ARG A 140 -2.74 -24.90 -22.70
C ARG A 140 -3.82 -25.75 -23.33
N GLU A 141 -5.08 -25.29 -23.27
CA GLU A 141 -6.20 -26.05 -23.85
C GLU A 141 -6.12 -26.14 -25.38
N VAL A 142 -5.58 -25.12 -26.04
CA VAL A 142 -5.37 -25.14 -27.49
C VAL A 142 -4.22 -26.10 -27.85
N VAL A 143 -3.11 -26.11 -27.09
CA VAL A 143 -1.97 -27.01 -27.33
C VAL A 143 -2.37 -28.48 -27.08
N ASP A 144 -3.15 -28.73 -26.03
CA ASP A 144 -3.62 -30.08 -25.69
C ASP A 144 -4.73 -30.59 -26.65
N ASN A 145 -5.21 -29.75 -27.54
CA ASN A 145 -6.26 -30.12 -28.48
C ASN A 145 -5.71 -30.97 -29.65
N GLU A 146 -6.24 -32.17 -29.78
CA GLU A 146 -5.85 -33.13 -30.85
C GLU A 146 -5.94 -32.51 -32.25
N SER A 147 -6.85 -31.56 -32.48
CA SER A 147 -7.03 -30.91 -33.78
C SER A 147 -5.80 -30.16 -34.26
N ILE A 148 -4.97 -29.60 -33.35
CA ILE A 148 -3.70 -28.93 -33.70
C ILE A 148 -2.65 -29.94 -34.15
N ALA A 149 -2.49 -31.00 -33.38
CA ALA A 149 -1.56 -32.09 -33.73
C ALA A 149 -1.93 -32.75 -35.04
N GLU A 150 -3.20 -33.00 -35.28
CA GLU A 150 -3.70 -33.54 -36.54
C GLU A 150 -3.47 -32.63 -37.75
N LEU A 151 -3.39 -31.32 -37.56
CA LEU A 151 -3.11 -30.37 -38.65
C LEU A 151 -1.59 -30.29 -38.93
N GLY A 152 -0.70 -30.90 -38.11
CA GLY A 152 0.73 -30.83 -38.32
C GLY A 152 1.33 -29.46 -37.97
N ILE A 153 0.70 -28.73 -37.04
CA ILE A 153 1.13 -27.42 -36.58
C ILE A 153 1.43 -27.46 -35.09
N ALA A 154 2.30 -26.57 -34.62
CA ALA A 154 2.55 -26.33 -33.21
C ALA A 154 2.27 -24.85 -32.91
N LEU A 155 1.49 -24.60 -31.86
CA LEU A 155 1.31 -23.26 -31.32
C LEU A 155 2.49 -22.94 -30.40
N GLU A 156 3.22 -21.88 -30.68
CA GLU A 156 4.41 -21.47 -29.92
C GLU A 156 4.06 -20.47 -28.80
N SER A 157 3.15 -19.55 -29.09
CA SER A 157 2.68 -18.58 -28.11
C SER A 157 1.28 -18.06 -28.41
N LEU A 158 0.59 -17.62 -27.37
CA LEU A 158 -0.69 -16.93 -27.46
C LEU A 158 -0.69 -15.72 -26.52
N HIS A 159 -0.94 -14.55 -27.07
CA HIS A 159 -0.98 -13.31 -26.33
C HIS A 159 -2.27 -12.55 -26.60
N PHE A 160 -2.99 -12.18 -25.55
CA PHE A 160 -4.07 -11.21 -25.68
C PHE A 160 -3.50 -9.80 -25.51
N THR A 161 -3.52 -9.03 -26.57
CA THR A 161 -2.99 -7.66 -26.61
C THR A 161 -3.94 -6.68 -25.92
N ALA A 162 -5.23 -6.89 -26.07
CA ALA A 162 -6.26 -6.06 -25.45
C ALA A 162 -7.53 -6.88 -25.19
N LEU A 163 -8.12 -6.63 -24.04
CA LEU A 163 -9.44 -7.11 -23.67
C LEU A 163 -10.23 -5.89 -23.20
N LYS A 164 -11.23 -5.48 -24.00
CA LYS A 164 -11.96 -4.23 -23.81
C LYS A 164 -13.45 -4.51 -23.69
N ALA A 165 -14.06 -3.92 -22.67
CA ALA A 165 -15.52 -3.85 -22.59
C ALA A 165 -16.07 -2.84 -23.60
N THR A 166 -17.38 -2.84 -23.79
CA THR A 166 -18.06 -1.77 -24.53
C THR A 166 -17.78 -0.41 -23.89
N PRO A 167 -17.72 0.70 -24.66
CA PRO A 167 -17.40 2.01 -24.11
C PRO A 167 -18.32 2.47 -22.98
N GLU A 168 -19.57 2.03 -22.99
CA GLU A 168 -20.54 2.33 -21.93
C GLU A 168 -20.20 1.60 -20.63
N MET A 169 -19.88 0.31 -20.72
CA MET A 169 -19.47 -0.48 -19.55
C MET A 169 -18.13 -0.06 -19.01
N GLN A 170 -17.19 0.32 -19.86
CA GLN A 170 -15.91 0.87 -19.42
C GLN A 170 -16.10 2.14 -18.59
N LYS A 171 -16.96 3.07 -19.06
CA LYS A 171 -17.28 4.29 -18.29
C LYS A 171 -17.97 3.97 -16.97
N ALA A 172 -18.87 2.99 -16.94
CA ALA A 172 -19.55 2.57 -15.72
C ALA A 172 -18.57 2.00 -14.69
N LEU A 173 -17.67 1.11 -15.11
CA LEU A 173 -16.62 0.54 -14.27
C LEU A 173 -15.65 1.60 -13.75
N GLU A 174 -15.25 2.56 -14.58
CA GLU A 174 -14.40 3.68 -14.16
C GLU A 174 -15.10 4.58 -13.13
N ALA A 175 -16.41 4.82 -13.29
CA ALA A 175 -17.20 5.61 -12.35
C ALA A 175 -17.34 4.90 -11.00
N ASP A 176 -17.67 3.62 -10.98
CA ASP A 176 -17.79 2.80 -9.77
C ASP A 176 -16.46 2.71 -9.02
N TYR A 177 -15.38 2.46 -9.74
CA TYR A 177 -14.04 2.44 -9.15
C TYR A 177 -13.64 3.79 -8.54
N ARG A 178 -13.95 4.90 -9.23
CA ARG A 178 -13.70 6.27 -8.75
C ARG A 178 -14.50 6.56 -7.48
N GLU A 179 -15.78 6.19 -7.45
CA GLU A 179 -16.62 6.34 -6.27
C GLU A 179 -16.09 5.51 -5.10
N GLY A 180 -15.72 4.26 -5.33
CA GLY A 180 -15.09 3.41 -4.32
C GLY A 180 -13.76 3.96 -3.77
N LEU A 181 -12.96 4.62 -4.61
CA LEU A 181 -11.75 5.32 -4.16
C LEU A 181 -12.09 6.54 -3.29
N GLN A 182 -13.10 7.31 -3.69
CA GLN A 182 -13.54 8.49 -2.95
C GLN A 182 -14.11 8.10 -1.58
N GLN A 183 -14.94 7.08 -1.51
CA GLN A 183 -15.45 6.56 -0.24
C GLN A 183 -14.31 6.11 0.70
N ARG A 184 -13.31 5.40 0.18
CA ARG A 184 -12.13 5.00 0.97
C ARG A 184 -11.32 6.20 1.45
N ALA A 185 -11.16 7.23 0.62
CA ALA A 185 -10.49 8.47 1.00
C ALA A 185 -11.26 9.21 2.11
N ASP A 186 -12.58 9.33 2.00
CA ASP A 186 -13.43 9.95 3.00
C ASP A 186 -13.39 9.17 4.32
N GLN A 187 -13.49 7.84 4.27
CA GLN A 187 -13.34 7.00 5.47
C GLN A 187 -11.99 7.21 6.16
N ALA A 188 -10.90 7.30 5.40
CA ALA A 188 -9.58 7.57 5.95
C ALA A 188 -9.49 8.96 6.60
N ILE A 189 -10.15 9.98 6.01
CA ILE A 189 -10.23 11.32 6.58
C ILE A 189 -11.04 11.31 7.88
N TYR A 190 -12.20 10.63 7.90
CA TYR A 190 -13.02 10.51 9.11
C TYR A 190 -12.29 9.74 10.22
N ALA A 191 -11.60 8.66 9.89
CA ALA A 191 -10.80 7.90 10.85
C ALA A 191 -9.68 8.75 11.46
N ARG A 192 -8.98 9.54 10.64
CA ARG A 192 -7.95 10.49 11.12
C ARG A 192 -8.52 11.56 12.04
N ARG A 193 -9.69 12.13 11.68
CA ARG A 193 -10.36 13.13 12.52
C ARG A 193 -10.82 12.53 13.85
N ALA A 194 -11.40 11.34 13.83
CA ALA A 194 -11.80 10.65 15.06
C ALA A 194 -10.61 10.33 15.96
N ALA A 195 -9.49 9.88 15.39
CA ALA A 195 -8.26 9.66 16.13
C ALA A 195 -7.71 10.97 16.73
N ALA A 196 -7.71 12.07 15.99
CA ALA A 196 -7.27 13.38 16.49
C ALA A 196 -8.13 13.86 17.66
N VAL A 197 -9.46 13.75 17.56
CA VAL A 197 -10.39 14.11 18.65
C VAL A 197 -10.19 13.22 19.89
N SER A 198 -9.98 11.93 19.71
CA SER A 198 -9.73 11.01 20.82
C SER A 198 -8.41 11.35 21.54
N GLU A 199 -7.38 11.70 20.79
CA GLU A 199 -6.08 12.11 21.35
C GLU A 199 -6.17 13.46 22.06
N GLU A 200 -6.89 14.42 21.49
CA GLU A 200 -7.15 15.71 22.16
C GLU A 200 -7.90 15.53 23.49
N ARG A 201 -8.89 14.65 23.52
CA ARG A 201 -9.59 14.29 24.78
C ARG A 201 -8.64 13.69 25.80
N ARG A 202 -7.75 12.77 25.35
CA ARG A 202 -6.77 12.13 26.22
C ARG A 202 -5.78 13.15 26.80
N ILE A 203 -5.30 14.07 25.98
CA ILE A 203 -4.41 15.15 26.42
C ILE A 203 -5.11 16.02 27.45
N ARG A 204 -6.32 16.51 27.15
CA ARG A 204 -7.11 17.35 28.07
C ARG A 204 -7.40 16.66 29.39
N GLN A 205 -7.68 15.36 29.37
CA GLN A 205 -7.88 14.57 30.60
C GLN A 205 -6.59 14.42 31.39
N SER A 206 -5.45 14.24 30.71
CA SER A 206 -4.13 14.22 31.36
C SER A 206 -3.77 15.57 31.98
N GLU A 207 -4.06 16.67 31.30
CA GLU A 207 -3.87 18.03 31.82
C GLU A 207 -4.70 18.28 33.10
N LEU A 208 -5.98 17.93 33.07
CA LEU A 208 -6.85 18.03 34.24
C LEU A 208 -6.35 17.18 35.44
N ASN A 209 -5.93 15.95 35.16
CA ASN A 209 -5.37 15.08 36.22
C ASN A 209 -4.09 15.66 36.80
N THR A 210 -3.24 16.26 35.98
CA THR A 210 -2.03 16.93 36.40
C THR A 210 -2.34 18.17 37.27
N GLU A 211 -3.36 18.96 36.86
CA GLU A 211 -3.80 20.13 37.63
C GLU A 211 -4.35 19.73 39.02
N VAL A 212 -5.18 18.70 39.09
CA VAL A 212 -5.70 18.15 40.33
C VAL A 212 -4.55 17.65 41.23
N GLU A 213 -3.57 16.97 40.63
CA GLU A 213 -2.39 16.51 41.41
C GLU A 213 -1.56 17.67 41.94
N LEU A 214 -1.36 18.71 41.15
CA LEU A 214 -0.66 19.92 41.57
C LEU A 214 -1.39 20.63 42.73
N GLU A 215 -2.72 20.76 42.62
CA GLU A 215 -3.50 21.36 43.71
C GLU A 215 -3.47 20.52 45.00
N ASN A 216 -3.54 19.20 44.89
CA ASN A 216 -3.34 18.32 46.05
C ASN A 216 -1.98 18.48 46.68
N ARG A 217 -0.92 18.52 45.86
CA ARG A 217 0.45 18.75 46.37
C ARG A 217 0.59 20.13 47.02
N ARG A 218 -0.03 21.17 46.46
CA ARG A 218 -0.07 22.52 47.07
C ARG A 218 -0.75 22.50 48.44
N LYS A 219 -1.90 21.83 48.56
CA LYS A 219 -2.61 21.65 49.82
C LYS A 219 -1.76 20.94 50.85
N ASP A 220 -1.14 19.81 50.48
CA ASP A 220 -0.24 19.07 51.38
C ASP A 220 0.96 19.90 51.82
N LEU A 221 1.49 20.77 50.94
CA LEU A 221 2.57 21.68 51.25
C LEU A 221 2.15 22.75 52.25
N VAL A 222 0.98 23.36 52.04
CA VAL A 222 0.39 24.35 52.96
C VAL A 222 0.11 23.71 54.32
N ASP A 223 -0.48 22.52 54.35
CA ASP A 223 -0.74 21.79 55.62
C ASP A 223 0.56 21.44 56.37
N THR A 224 1.60 21.06 55.62
CA THR A 224 2.93 20.79 56.21
C THR A 224 3.57 22.05 56.72
N GLN A 225 3.48 23.17 56.00
CA GLN A 225 3.98 24.47 56.47
C GLN A 225 3.25 24.95 57.70
N ALA A 226 1.92 24.81 57.74
CA ALA A 226 1.10 25.15 58.90
C ALA A 226 1.52 24.34 60.14
N ARG A 227 1.73 23.01 60.00
CA ARG A 227 2.19 22.15 61.07
C ARG A 227 3.60 22.54 61.54
N ASN A 228 4.52 22.82 60.62
CA ASN A 228 5.87 23.26 60.92
C ASN A 228 5.85 24.59 61.67
N ASN A 229 5.06 25.57 61.26
CA ASN A 229 4.92 26.86 61.95
C ASN A 229 4.32 26.69 63.35
N LEU A 230 3.34 25.78 63.52
CA LEU A 230 2.78 25.46 64.82
C LEU A 230 3.85 24.85 65.75
N THR A 231 4.61 23.88 65.23
CA THR A 231 5.73 23.22 66.00
C THR A 231 6.83 24.19 66.36
N LEU A 232 7.15 25.12 65.44
CA LEU A 232 8.09 26.20 65.73
C LEU A 232 7.60 27.17 66.83
N ALA A 233 6.32 27.61 66.71
CA ALA A 233 5.72 28.48 67.74
C ALA A 233 5.61 27.79 69.08
N GLU A 234 5.25 26.50 69.13
CA GLU A 234 5.25 25.71 70.36
C GLU A 234 6.66 25.55 70.94
N ALA A 235 7.66 25.32 70.09
CA ALA A 235 9.05 25.22 70.53
C ALA A 235 9.61 26.55 71.09
N GLU A 236 9.26 27.68 70.39
CA GLU A 236 9.60 29.03 70.84
C GLU A 236 8.93 29.37 72.22
N ALA A 237 7.62 29.11 72.31
CA ALA A 237 6.86 29.31 73.52
C ALA A 237 7.46 28.50 74.69
N LYS A 238 7.82 27.23 74.46
CA LYS A 238 8.41 26.36 75.42
C LYS A 238 9.86 26.80 75.82
N ALA A 239 10.62 27.31 74.84
CA ALA A 239 11.91 27.89 75.09
C ALA A 239 11.84 29.18 75.95
N ASP A 240 10.84 30.03 75.68
CA ASP A 240 10.61 31.24 76.43
C ASP A 240 10.06 30.95 77.82
N GLU A 241 9.20 29.93 77.97
CA GLU A 241 8.76 29.43 79.28
C GLU A 241 9.96 28.92 80.11
N LEU A 242 10.85 28.11 79.49
CA LEU A 242 12.06 27.65 80.16
C LEU A 242 13.03 28.78 80.51
N LYS A 243 13.09 29.85 79.72
CA LYS A 243 13.91 31.05 80.07
C LYS A 243 13.30 31.86 81.19
N LEU A 244 11.96 31.97 81.23
CA LEU A 244 11.25 32.75 82.26
C LEU A 244 11.08 32.00 83.57
N ASN A 245 11.07 30.64 83.51
CA ASN A 245 10.86 29.81 84.72
C ASN A 245 11.86 30.04 85.85
N PRO A 246 13.18 30.26 85.62
CA PRO A 246 14.13 30.62 86.68
C PRO A 246 13.83 31.95 87.31
N TYR A 247 13.15 32.86 86.62
CA TYR A 247 12.85 34.21 87.09
C TYR A 247 11.54 34.32 87.85
N SER A 248 10.62 33.34 87.66
CA SER A 248 9.30 33.30 88.31
C SER A 248 9.41 33.20 89.87
N ALA A 249 10.49 32.65 90.42
CA ALA A 249 10.75 32.50 91.83
C ALA A 249 11.56 33.63 92.41
N MET A 250 11.95 34.65 91.66
CA MET A 250 12.79 35.76 92.16
C MET A 250 11.91 36.90 92.65
N PRO A 251 12.32 37.59 93.77
CA PRO A 251 11.63 38.76 94.28
C PRO A 251 11.73 39.91 93.23
N PRO A 252 10.69 40.80 93.12
CA PRO A 252 10.61 41.86 92.12
C PRO A 252 11.85 42.80 92.11
N GLN A 253 12.49 42.97 93.17
CA GLN A 253 13.72 43.82 93.35
C GLN A 253 14.94 43.16 92.64
N ALA A 254 15.05 41.85 92.64
CA ALA A 254 16.13 41.12 91.97
C ALA A 254 15.93 41.08 90.49
N LEU A 255 14.64 40.96 90.02
CA LEU A 255 14.27 41.02 88.62
C LEU A 255 14.57 42.39 88.00
N LEU A 256 14.34 43.48 88.77
CA LEU A 256 14.63 44.83 88.32
C LEU A 256 16.14 45.08 88.19
N ALA A 257 16.91 44.55 89.13
CA ALA A 257 18.39 44.63 89.12
C ALA A 257 18.95 43.84 87.90
N LEU A 258 18.33 42.70 87.55
CA LEU A 258 18.74 41.89 86.42
C LEU A 258 18.38 42.58 85.13
N ALA A 259 17.18 43.13 85.02
CA ALA A 259 16.72 43.89 83.85
C ALA A 259 17.59 45.13 83.58
N LEU A 260 18.00 45.86 84.70
CA LEU A 260 18.92 46.96 84.56
C LEU A 260 20.34 46.51 84.16
N LYS A 261 20.79 45.33 84.59
CA LYS A 261 22.09 44.75 84.21
C LYS A 261 22.14 44.36 82.77
N GLU A 262 21.04 43.72 82.27
CA GLU A 262 20.92 43.31 80.87
C GLU A 262 20.78 44.51 79.95
N TRP A 263 20.02 45.50 80.40
CA TRP A 263 19.87 46.79 79.70
C TRP A 263 21.22 47.56 79.65
N ALA A 264 21.97 47.61 80.74
CA ALA A 264 23.28 48.20 80.75
C ALA A 264 24.32 47.46 79.89
N GLY A 265 24.19 46.13 79.74
CA GLY A 265 25.00 45.35 78.80
C GLY A 265 24.70 45.57 77.33
N ASN A 266 23.46 45.90 77.06
CA ASN A 266 22.99 46.23 75.66
C ASN A 266 22.99 47.71 75.35
N ALA A 267 23.24 48.58 76.31
CA ALA A 267 23.24 50.04 76.16
C ALA A 267 24.37 50.57 75.26
N GLY A 268 25.35 49.73 74.89
CA GLY A 268 26.43 50.12 73.96
C GLY A 268 25.97 50.38 72.51
N ASN A 269 24.73 50.01 72.21
CA ASN A 269 24.13 50.19 70.84
C ASN A 269 23.04 51.29 70.81
N ILE A 270 22.84 52.11 71.89
CA ILE A 270 21.80 53.12 71.91
C ILE A 270 22.45 54.48 71.97
N GLU A 271 22.45 55.18 70.82
CA GLU A 271 23.11 56.52 70.74
C GLU A 271 22.38 57.67 71.43
N ASN A 272 21.10 57.52 71.84
CA ASN A 272 20.39 58.55 72.61
C ASN A 272 19.35 57.94 73.55
N LEU A 273 19.66 57.93 74.83
CA LEU A 273 18.74 57.55 75.88
C LEU A 273 18.46 58.78 76.81
N SER A 274 17.24 59.34 76.63
CA SER A 274 16.77 60.33 77.56
C SER A 274 15.87 59.70 78.63
N ILE A 275 16.36 59.52 79.83
CA ILE A 275 15.57 59.05 80.96
C ILE A 275 14.91 60.26 81.60
N THR A 276 13.60 60.40 81.41
CA THR A 276 12.84 61.44 82.06
C THR A 276 12.71 61.17 83.57
N PRO A 277 12.81 62.20 84.44
CA PRO A 277 12.70 62.07 85.93
C PRO A 277 11.39 61.39 86.36
N ASP A 278 10.34 61.44 85.52
CA ASP A 278 9.04 60.87 85.80
C ASP A 278 9.02 59.32 85.68
N LEU A 279 9.89 58.72 84.89
CA LEU A 279 10.11 57.28 84.84
C LEU A 279 10.85 56.78 86.10
N LEU A 280 11.81 57.51 86.59
CA LEU A 280 12.53 57.14 87.83
C LEU A 280 11.63 57.22 89.08
N THR A 281 10.73 58.24 89.16
CA THR A 281 9.76 58.37 90.23
C THR A 281 8.65 57.29 90.18
N LYS A 282 8.18 56.85 88.98
CA LYS A 282 7.27 55.73 88.83
C LYS A 282 7.90 54.37 89.17
N VAL A 283 9.14 54.14 88.77
CA VAL A 283 9.86 52.92 89.12
C VAL A 283 10.17 52.90 90.63
N ALA A 284 10.55 54.02 91.26
CA ALA A 284 10.74 54.13 92.67
C ALA A 284 9.49 53.95 93.51
N SER A 285 8.31 54.47 93.02
CA SER A 285 7.03 54.25 93.68
C SER A 285 6.53 52.81 93.61
N TRP A 286 6.85 52.09 92.50
CA TRP A 286 6.59 50.66 92.38
C TRP A 286 7.39 49.80 93.36
N VAL A 287 8.63 50.14 93.52
CA VAL A 287 9.53 49.45 94.49
C VAL A 287 9.13 49.72 95.93
N SER A 288 8.54 50.87 96.25
CA SER A 288 8.10 51.23 97.62
C SER A 288 6.66 50.81 97.95
N ALA A 289 5.82 50.44 96.98
CA ALA A 289 4.43 50.04 97.19
C ALA A 289 4.21 48.60 97.70
N GLU A 290 5.25 47.82 97.80
CA GLU A 290 5.23 46.41 98.25
C GLU A 290 5.72 46.19 99.68
N LYS A 291 5.65 47.26 100.51
CA LYS A 291 5.96 47.17 101.95
C LYS A 291 4.71 47.52 102.79
N HIS A 292 3.57 46.86 102.47
CA HIS A 292 2.50 46.70 103.49
C HIS A 292 1.76 45.38 103.19
#